data_6a9b877ee7d5a820e955542bb8b22d71
#
_entry.id   6a9b877ee7d5a820e955542bb8b22d71
#
_cell.length_a   1.000
_cell.length_b   1.000
_cell.length_c   1.000
_cell.angle_alpha   90.00
_cell.angle_beta   90.00
_cell.angle_gamma   90.00
#
_symmetry.space_group_name_H-M   'P 1'
#
loop_
_entity.id
_entity.type
_entity.pdbx_description
1 polymer ?
#
loop_
_entity_poly.entity_id
_entity_poly.type
_entity_poly.pdbx_seq_one_letter_code
_entity_poly.pdbx_strand_id
1 'polypeptide(L)' 'MATAAAVNNIFQALPYIKKIGAKYIWFDFDDEADVLYISLERPQNATDTDILQDGVFLRLRGKKIVGITITNLSKKF' A
#
# COMPACT_ATOMS: atom_id res chain seq x y z
N MET A 1 -13.70 11.99 -7.37
CA MET A 1 -13.20 13.37 -7.20
C MET A 1 -12.79 13.61 -5.75
N ALA A 2 -11.63 14.23 -5.52
CA ALA A 2 -11.17 14.52 -4.16
C ALA A 2 -11.95 15.67 -3.55
N THR A 3 -12.30 15.53 -2.28
CA THR A 3 -12.93 16.57 -1.49
C THR A 3 -11.89 17.33 -0.68
N ALA A 4 -12.28 18.47 -0.09
CA ALA A 4 -11.39 19.20 0.82
C ALA A 4 -10.94 18.34 2.01
N ALA A 5 -11.86 17.50 2.53
CA ALA A 5 -11.51 16.57 3.62
C ALA A 5 -10.49 15.54 3.17
N ALA A 6 -10.60 15.02 1.94
CA ALA A 6 -9.63 14.09 1.39
C ALA A 6 -8.26 14.73 1.26
N VAL A 7 -8.20 15.97 0.77
CA VAL A 7 -6.93 16.71 0.65
C VAL A 7 -6.29 16.92 2.02
N ASN A 8 -7.09 17.29 3.02
CA ASN A 8 -6.59 17.48 4.38
C ASN A 8 -6.02 16.18 4.96
N ASN A 9 -6.70 15.07 4.73
CA ASN A 9 -6.22 13.75 5.17
C ASN A 9 -4.90 13.38 4.51
N ILE A 10 -4.74 13.70 3.23
CA ILE A 10 -3.48 13.48 2.52
C ILE A 10 -2.37 14.29 3.18
N PHE A 11 -2.61 15.58 3.46
CA PHE A 11 -1.61 16.40 4.13
C PHE A 11 -1.19 15.83 5.47
N GLN A 12 -2.12 15.31 6.25
CA GLN A 12 -1.79 14.70 7.54
C GLN A 12 -0.97 13.43 7.40
N ALA A 13 -1.12 12.71 6.31
CA ALA A 13 -0.36 11.49 6.04
C ALA A 13 1.05 11.75 5.50
N LEU A 14 1.32 12.95 4.95
CA LEU A 14 2.58 13.25 4.28
C LEU A 14 3.84 13.01 5.13
N PRO A 15 3.87 13.36 6.43
CA PRO A 15 5.05 13.05 7.24
C PRO A 15 5.40 11.56 7.27
N TYR A 16 4.39 10.69 7.29
CA TYR A 16 4.59 9.25 7.28
C TYR A 16 4.97 8.75 5.90
N ILE A 17 4.31 9.25 4.86
CA ILE A 17 4.62 8.89 3.47
C ILE A 17 6.06 9.26 3.14
N LYS A 18 6.52 10.45 3.55
CA LYS A 18 7.88 10.91 3.33
C LYS A 18 8.91 9.96 3.96
N LYS A 19 8.60 9.41 5.13
CA LYS A 19 9.50 8.49 5.83
C LYS A 19 9.66 7.13 5.16
N ILE A 20 8.76 6.76 4.24
CA ILE A 20 8.85 5.49 3.52
C ILE A 20 10.14 5.43 2.70
N GLY A 21 10.60 6.58 2.19
CA GLY A 21 11.86 6.65 1.45
C GLY A 21 11.79 6.12 0.01
N ALA A 22 10.63 5.73 -0.47
CA ALA A 22 10.44 5.28 -1.84
C ALA A 22 10.25 6.48 -2.75
N LYS A 23 10.84 6.41 -3.96
CA LYS A 23 10.69 7.47 -4.95
C LYS A 23 9.29 7.52 -5.53
N TYR A 24 8.69 6.34 -5.72
CA TYR A 24 7.33 6.20 -6.25
C TYR A 24 6.55 5.28 -5.35
N ILE A 25 5.29 5.63 -5.13
CA ILE A 25 4.34 4.80 -4.39
C ILE A 25 3.02 4.85 -5.14
N TRP A 26 2.46 3.67 -5.46
CA TRP A 26 1.13 3.57 -6.07
C TRP A 26 0.18 2.94 -5.08
N PHE A 27 -0.99 3.56 -4.93
CA PHE A 27 -2.06 3.04 -4.09
C PHE A 27 -3.24 2.69 -5.00
N ASP A 28 -3.65 1.44 -4.98
CA ASP A 28 -4.82 0.97 -5.71
C ASP A 28 -5.78 0.34 -4.70
N PHE A 29 -6.98 0.91 -4.57
CA PHE A 29 -7.97 0.41 -3.63
C PHE A 29 -9.11 -0.28 -4.37
N ASP A 30 -9.34 -1.55 -4.03
CA ASP A 30 -10.46 -2.33 -4.54
C ASP A 30 -11.58 -2.28 -3.50
N ASP A 31 -12.58 -1.44 -3.73
CA ASP A 31 -13.70 -1.24 -2.83
C ASP A 31 -14.52 -2.50 -2.61
N GLU A 32 -14.76 -3.26 -3.68
CA GLU A 32 -15.59 -4.46 -3.59
C GLU A 32 -14.93 -5.54 -2.74
N ALA A 33 -13.64 -5.73 -2.94
CA ALA A 33 -12.88 -6.74 -2.22
C ALA A 33 -12.38 -6.23 -0.86
N ASP A 34 -12.46 -4.91 -0.59
CA ASP A 34 -11.92 -4.28 0.61
C ASP A 34 -10.41 -4.55 0.76
N VAL A 35 -9.69 -4.37 -0.34
CA VAL A 35 -8.25 -4.63 -0.43
C VAL A 35 -7.54 -3.38 -0.90
N LEU A 36 -6.43 -3.06 -0.21
CA LEU A 36 -5.52 -2.00 -0.64
C LEU A 36 -4.24 -2.63 -1.17
N TYR A 37 -3.87 -2.27 -2.40
CA TYR A 37 -2.62 -2.66 -3.02
C TYR A 37 -1.69 -1.46 -3.00
N ILE A 38 -0.53 -1.61 -2.37
CA ILE A 38 0.51 -0.59 -2.36
C ILE A 38 1.69 -1.14 -3.15
N SER A 39 2.09 -0.44 -4.21
CA SER A 39 3.22 -0.84 -5.03
C SER A 39 4.35 0.17 -4.87
N LEU A 40 5.56 -0.32 -4.64
CA LEU A 40 6.77 0.50 -4.59
C LEU A 40 7.54 0.44 -5.89
N GLU A 41 7.21 -0.53 -6.74
CA GLU A 41 7.71 -0.65 -8.11
C GLU A 41 6.56 -1.07 -9.01
N ARG A 42 6.56 -0.58 -10.25
CA ARG A 42 5.54 -0.92 -11.22
C ARG A 42 6.18 -1.12 -12.60
N PRO A 43 6.12 -2.34 -13.16
CA PRO A 43 5.51 -3.53 -12.55
C PRO A 43 6.34 -4.06 -11.39
N GLN A 44 5.67 -4.75 -10.46
CA GLN A 44 6.36 -5.30 -9.27
C GLN A 44 7.33 -6.41 -9.64
N ASN A 45 6.96 -7.28 -10.57
CA ASN A 45 7.74 -8.48 -10.93
C ASN A 45 8.12 -9.30 -9.69
N ALA A 46 7.17 -9.41 -8.76
CA ALA A 46 7.41 -10.11 -7.50
C ALA A 46 7.66 -11.60 -7.75
N THR A 47 8.64 -12.17 -7.04
CA THR A 47 8.97 -13.58 -7.11
C THR A 47 8.47 -14.36 -5.91
N ASP A 48 8.21 -13.68 -4.80
CA ASP A 48 7.77 -14.30 -3.55
C ASP A 48 6.72 -13.45 -2.86
N THR A 49 5.98 -14.09 -1.95
CA THR A 49 5.02 -13.41 -1.07
C THR A 49 5.22 -13.93 0.34
N ASP A 50 5.42 -13.02 1.29
CA ASP A 50 5.49 -13.34 2.71
C ASP A 50 4.25 -12.80 3.41
N ILE A 51 3.84 -13.49 4.47
CA ILE A 51 2.75 -13.03 5.32
C ILE A 51 3.36 -12.22 6.45
N LEU A 52 3.01 -10.92 6.54
CA LEU A 52 3.47 -10.07 7.62
C LEU A 52 2.62 -10.28 8.87
N GLN A 53 1.32 -10.34 8.67
CA GLN A 53 0.32 -10.62 9.70
C GLN A 53 -0.96 -11.07 9.01
N ASP A 54 -1.97 -11.44 9.77
CA ASP A 54 -3.21 -11.93 9.18
C ASP A 54 -3.77 -10.95 8.15
N GLY A 55 -3.91 -11.42 6.92
CA GLY A 55 -4.47 -10.64 5.83
C GLY A 55 -3.57 -9.55 5.28
N VAL A 56 -2.29 -9.46 5.70
CA VAL A 56 -1.32 -8.51 5.16
C VAL A 56 -0.16 -9.27 4.55
N PHE A 57 0.08 -9.04 3.25
CA PHE A 57 1.07 -9.77 2.47
C PHE A 57 2.14 -8.83 1.94
N LEU A 58 3.40 -9.23 2.11
CA LEU A 58 4.53 -8.54 1.49
C LEU A 58 4.84 -9.19 0.16
N ARG A 59 4.96 -8.37 -0.89
CA ARG A 59 5.39 -8.82 -2.21
C ARG A 59 6.87 -8.53 -2.35
N LEU A 60 7.63 -9.55 -2.69
CA LEU A 60 9.11 -9.46 -2.72
C LEU A 60 9.64 -9.85 -4.08
N ARG A 61 10.71 -9.17 -4.49
CA ARG A 61 11.55 -9.63 -5.59
C ARG A 61 12.94 -9.89 -4.98
N GLY A 62 13.25 -11.16 -4.80
CA GLY A 62 14.41 -11.52 -3.98
C GLY A 62 14.19 -11.06 -2.54
N LYS A 63 15.07 -10.21 -2.02
CA LYS A 63 14.96 -9.65 -0.67
C LYS A 63 14.31 -8.27 -0.64
N LYS A 64 13.98 -7.72 -1.81
CA LYS A 64 13.44 -6.37 -1.92
C LYS A 64 11.94 -6.39 -1.81
N ILE A 65 11.38 -5.57 -0.93
CA ILE A 65 9.93 -5.38 -0.82
C ILE A 65 9.50 -4.49 -1.99
N VAL A 66 8.63 -5.00 -2.85
CA VAL A 66 8.14 -4.27 -4.02
C VAL A 66 6.65 -3.94 -3.92
N GLY A 67 5.97 -4.48 -2.93
CA GLY A 67 4.57 -4.17 -2.72
C GLY A 67 4.04 -4.73 -1.41
N ILE A 68 2.85 -4.27 -1.04
CA ILE A 68 2.14 -4.71 0.15
C ILE A 68 0.67 -4.84 -0.24
N THR A 69 0.05 -5.97 0.12
CA THR A 69 -1.38 -6.19 -0.10
C THR A 69 -2.06 -6.28 1.26
N ILE A 70 -3.04 -5.44 1.50
CA ILE A 70 -3.75 -5.39 2.77
C ILE A 70 -5.21 -5.76 2.52
N THR A 71 -5.64 -6.89 3.05
CA THR A 71 -7.02 -7.38 2.92
C THR A 71 -7.84 -6.97 4.12
N ASN A 72 -9.17 -6.96 3.96
CA ASN A 72 -10.10 -6.53 5.02
C ASN A 72 -9.71 -5.18 5.60
N LEU A 73 -9.40 -4.23 4.72
CA LEU A 73 -8.86 -2.92 5.09
C LEU A 73 -9.76 -2.19 6.08
N SER A 74 -11.08 -2.17 5.82
CA SER A 74 -12.03 -1.44 6.65
C SER A 74 -12.14 -2.00 8.07
N LYS A 75 -11.75 -3.27 8.29
CA LYS A 75 -11.77 -3.89 9.61
C LYS A 75 -10.46 -3.68 10.37
N LYS A 76 -9.39 -3.26 9.68
CA LYS A 76 -8.07 -3.07 10.28
C LYS A 76 -7.79 -1.60 10.58
N PHE A 77 -8.39 -0.72 9.80
CA PHE A 77 -8.08 0.73 9.86
C PHE A 77 -9.32 1.62 9.87
#